data_3f21a2d6a729b99d8da87c84ab271127
#
_entry.id   3f21a2d6a729b99d8da87c84ab271127
#
_cell.length_a   1.000
_cell.length_b   1.000
_cell.length_c   1.000
_cell.angle_alpha   90.00
_cell.angle_beta   90.00
_cell.angle_gamma   90.00
#
_symmetry.space_group_name_H-M   'P 1'
#
loop_
_entity.id
_entity.type
_entity.pdbx_description
1 polymer ?
#
loop_
_entity_poly.entity_id
_entity_poly.type
_entity_poly.pdbx_seq_one_letter_code
_entity_poly.pdbx_strand_id
1 'polypeptide(L)'
;MTNFEKVGTFMKTRKEYDSIGKINVPVDKYWGASTQRSKKFFDIGEFLVRPRLIKSIAIIKKAAAIVHRKEKQIKPRISNAIIKASNEVINGKLDDHFPLKVWQTGSGTQTNMNAVSYTHLTLPTIYSV
;
A
#
# COMPACT_ATOMS: atom_id res chain seq x y z
N MET A 1 43.52 11.04 2.75
CA MET A 1 42.32 10.88 1.89
C MET A 1 41.61 9.62 2.33
N THR A 2 40.60 9.76 3.13
CA THR A 2 39.77 8.63 3.58
C THR A 2 38.70 8.37 2.55
N ASN A 3 38.80 7.24 1.87
CA ASN A 3 37.72 6.70 1.04
C ASN A 3 36.56 6.31 1.91
N PHE A 4 35.53 7.14 1.95
CA PHE A 4 34.21 6.70 2.41
C PHE A 4 33.63 5.79 1.34
N GLU A 5 33.90 4.49 1.44
CA GLU A 5 33.10 3.48 0.76
C GLU A 5 31.67 3.64 1.24
N LYS A 6 30.80 4.16 0.36
CA LYS A 6 29.37 4.00 0.50
C LYS A 6 29.06 2.53 0.46
N VAL A 7 28.99 1.88 1.60
CA VAL A 7 28.38 0.57 1.74
C VAL A 7 26.91 0.75 1.35
N GLY A 8 26.64 0.51 0.08
CA GLY A 8 25.29 0.47 -0.44
C GLY A 8 24.56 -0.67 0.26
N THR A 9 23.70 -0.35 1.22
CA THR A 9 22.78 -1.31 1.79
C THR A 9 21.92 -1.82 0.63
N PHE A 10 22.22 -3.03 0.15
CA PHE A 10 21.41 -3.71 -0.86
C PHE A 10 20.03 -3.96 -0.26
N MET A 11 19.09 -3.05 -0.53
CA MET A 11 17.70 -3.24 -0.12
C MET A 11 17.17 -4.47 -0.82
N LYS A 12 16.80 -5.48 -0.04
CA LYS A 12 16.15 -6.68 -0.57
C LYS A 12 14.84 -6.28 -1.25
N THR A 13 14.64 -6.78 -2.46
CA THR A 13 13.42 -6.53 -3.23
C THR A 13 12.71 -7.84 -3.54
N ARG A 14 11.39 -7.78 -3.69
CA ARG A 14 10.56 -8.84 -4.26
C ARG A 14 10.05 -8.42 -5.62
N LYS A 15 9.70 -9.40 -6.43
CA LYS A 15 9.14 -9.17 -7.77
C LYS A 15 7.61 -9.12 -7.66
N GLU A 16 7.04 -8.02 -8.14
CA GLU A 16 5.60 -7.82 -8.26
C GLU A 16 5.22 -7.64 -9.73
N TYR A 17 3.98 -7.94 -10.07
CA TYR A 17 3.48 -7.91 -11.44
C TYR A 17 2.18 -7.10 -11.51
N ASP A 18 2.03 -6.34 -12.58
CA ASP A 18 0.79 -5.71 -12.99
C ASP A 18 0.57 -5.90 -14.50
N SER A 19 -0.46 -5.27 -15.07
CA SER A 19 -0.75 -5.34 -16.52
C SER A 19 0.37 -4.80 -17.42
N ILE A 20 1.26 -3.97 -16.88
CA ILE A 20 2.39 -3.37 -17.60
C ILE A 20 3.60 -4.31 -17.60
N GLY A 21 3.71 -5.17 -16.57
CA GLY A 21 4.77 -6.15 -16.44
C GLY A 21 5.37 -6.21 -15.04
N LYS A 22 6.60 -6.69 -14.97
CA LYS A 22 7.31 -6.94 -13.74
C LYS A 22 8.01 -5.68 -13.21
N ILE A 23 8.00 -5.51 -11.90
CA ILE A 23 8.74 -4.46 -11.19
C ILE A 23 9.25 -4.97 -9.84
N ASN A 24 10.40 -4.45 -9.40
CA ASN A 24 10.95 -4.77 -8.09
C ASN A 24 10.40 -3.81 -7.04
N VAL A 25 9.94 -4.36 -5.91
CA VAL A 25 9.39 -3.62 -4.77
C VAL A 25 10.19 -3.97 -3.52
N PRO A 26 10.52 -3.02 -2.63
CA PRO A 26 11.20 -3.34 -1.37
C PRO A 26 10.42 -4.38 -0.55
N VAL A 27 11.11 -5.39 0.00
CA VAL A 27 10.45 -6.49 0.72
C VAL A 27 9.79 -6.05 2.03
N ASP A 28 10.30 -4.97 2.63
CA ASP A 28 9.80 -4.40 3.89
C ASP A 28 8.58 -3.48 3.71
N LYS A 29 8.15 -3.24 2.47
CA LYS A 29 7.03 -2.34 2.15
C LYS A 29 5.80 -3.11 1.68
N TYR A 30 4.62 -2.63 2.09
CA TYR A 30 3.34 -3.26 1.80
C TYR A 30 2.64 -2.74 0.54
N TRP A 31 3.31 -1.95 -0.29
CA TRP A 31 2.73 -1.58 -1.58
C TRP A 31 3.10 -2.57 -2.69
N GLY A 32 2.28 -2.61 -3.73
CA GLY A 32 2.46 -3.49 -4.89
C GLY A 32 3.08 -2.80 -6.10
N ALA A 33 2.98 -3.47 -7.25
CA ALA A 33 3.54 -3.02 -8.52
C ALA A 33 3.02 -1.65 -8.96
N SER A 34 1.71 -1.42 -8.88
CA SER A 34 1.08 -0.16 -9.30
C SER A 34 1.63 1.04 -8.52
N THR A 35 1.74 0.93 -7.21
CA THR A 35 2.29 1.99 -6.35
C THR A 35 3.78 2.20 -6.61
N GLN A 36 4.55 1.14 -6.83
CA GLN A 36 5.96 1.25 -7.16
C GLN A 36 6.18 1.97 -8.49
N ARG A 37 5.33 1.72 -9.50
CA ARG A 37 5.36 2.44 -10.78
C ARG A 37 4.99 3.90 -10.60
N SER A 38 3.95 4.18 -9.83
CA SER A 38 3.53 5.54 -9.51
C SER A 38 4.65 6.33 -8.84
N LYS A 39 5.32 5.72 -7.85
CA LYS A 39 6.48 6.32 -7.19
C LYS A 39 7.61 6.65 -8.17
N LYS A 40 7.82 5.80 -9.17
CA LYS A 40 8.88 5.98 -10.17
C LYS A 40 8.54 7.07 -11.20
N PHE A 41 7.31 7.09 -11.71
CA PHE A 41 6.91 7.93 -12.84
C PHE A 41 6.25 9.24 -12.42
N PHE A 42 5.73 9.33 -11.20
CA PHE A 42 5.08 10.52 -10.65
C PHE A 42 5.86 11.10 -9.46
N ASP A 43 7.17 11.09 -9.57
CA ASP A 43 8.06 11.71 -8.58
C ASP A 43 8.14 13.24 -8.84
N ILE A 44 7.00 13.91 -8.66
CA ILE A 44 6.80 15.33 -8.99
C ILE A 44 6.48 16.11 -7.72
N GLY A 45 7.25 17.17 -7.48
CA GLY A 45 7.09 18.01 -6.29
C GLY A 45 7.63 17.33 -5.01
N GLU A 46 7.39 17.95 -3.87
CA GLU A 46 7.94 17.52 -2.58
C GLU A 46 6.88 16.91 -1.65
N PHE A 47 5.61 17.29 -1.84
CA PHE A 47 4.55 16.94 -0.89
C PHE A 47 3.98 15.53 -1.13
N LEU A 48 3.98 14.72 -0.08
CA LEU A 48 3.29 13.44 -0.06
C LEU A 48 1.77 13.64 0.14
N VAL A 49 1.00 12.63 -0.25
CA VAL A 49 -0.43 12.56 0.08
C VAL A 49 -0.58 12.63 1.60
N ARG A 50 -1.43 13.53 2.06
CA ARG A 50 -1.57 13.81 3.49
C ARG A 50 -2.09 12.59 4.26
N PRO A 51 -1.53 12.27 5.44
CA PRO A 51 -1.97 11.14 6.27
C PRO A 51 -3.46 11.16 6.59
N ARG A 52 -4.06 12.35 6.73
CA ARG A 52 -5.50 12.50 6.98
C ARG A 52 -6.35 11.93 5.83
N LEU A 53 -5.95 12.12 4.57
CA LEU A 53 -6.65 11.55 3.42
C LEU A 53 -6.52 10.02 3.41
N ILE A 54 -5.33 9.51 3.68
CA ILE A 54 -5.07 8.07 3.76
C ILE A 54 -5.92 7.41 4.85
N LYS A 55 -6.00 8.03 6.03
CA LYS A 55 -6.87 7.57 7.12
C LYS A 55 -8.34 7.56 6.73
N SER A 56 -8.80 8.59 6.01
CA SER A 56 -10.19 8.65 5.51
C SER A 56 -10.49 7.50 4.54
N ILE A 57 -9.57 7.19 3.63
CA ILE A 57 -9.71 6.04 2.72
C ILE A 57 -9.76 4.72 3.53
N ALA A 58 -8.93 4.57 4.54
CA ALA A 58 -8.94 3.38 5.39
C ALA A 58 -10.25 3.22 6.17
N ILE A 59 -10.84 4.31 6.66
CA ILE A 59 -12.16 4.31 7.32
C ILE A 59 -13.25 3.84 6.35
N ILE A 60 -13.24 4.34 5.11
CA ILE A 60 -14.21 3.92 4.08
C ILE A 60 -14.07 2.43 3.78
N LYS A 61 -12.84 1.94 3.61
CA LYS A 61 -12.58 0.51 3.36
C LYS A 61 -13.00 -0.38 4.53
N LYS A 62 -12.78 0.06 5.75
CA LYS A 62 -13.25 -0.62 6.97
C LYS A 62 -14.78 -0.70 7.00
N ALA A 63 -15.46 0.41 6.76
CA ALA A 63 -16.93 0.46 6.73
C ALA A 63 -17.49 -0.45 5.64
N ALA A 64 -16.91 -0.43 4.43
CA ALA A 64 -17.31 -1.30 3.34
C ALA A 64 -17.13 -2.78 3.70
N ALA A 65 -16.03 -3.16 4.34
CA ALA A 65 -15.78 -4.54 4.76
C ALA A 65 -16.82 -5.02 5.80
N ILE A 66 -17.24 -4.14 6.72
CA ILE A 66 -18.28 -4.45 7.71
C ILE A 66 -19.63 -4.67 7.02
N VAL A 67 -20.03 -3.80 6.10
CA VAL A 67 -21.28 -3.90 5.36
C VAL A 67 -21.31 -5.16 4.49
N HIS A 68 -20.29 -5.38 3.68
CA HIS A 68 -20.19 -6.55 2.79
C HIS A 68 -20.20 -7.88 3.56
N ARG A 69 -19.63 -7.90 4.77
CA ARG A 69 -19.74 -9.05 5.67
C ARG A 69 -21.18 -9.26 6.13
N LYS A 70 -21.86 -8.19 6.57
CA LYS A 70 -23.24 -8.25 7.04
C LYS A 70 -24.18 -8.76 5.95
N GLU A 71 -23.94 -8.32 4.71
CA GLU A 71 -24.70 -8.74 3.52
C GLU A 71 -24.22 -10.08 2.94
N LYS A 72 -23.29 -10.77 3.60
CA LYS A 72 -22.73 -12.07 3.17
C LYS A 72 -22.05 -12.05 1.79
N GLN A 73 -21.59 -10.88 1.33
CA GLN A 73 -20.87 -10.73 0.07
C GLN A 73 -19.41 -11.15 0.17
N ILE A 74 -18.81 -11.08 1.35
CA ILE A 74 -17.45 -11.54 1.63
C ILE A 74 -17.41 -12.44 2.85
N LYS A 75 -16.45 -13.36 2.87
CA LYS A 75 -16.25 -14.27 4.00
C LYS A 75 -15.80 -13.50 5.24
N PRO A 76 -16.23 -13.89 6.46
CA PRO A 76 -15.83 -13.25 7.71
C PRO A 76 -14.32 -13.11 7.87
N ARG A 77 -13.56 -14.12 7.45
CA ARG A 77 -12.09 -14.13 7.52
C ARG A 77 -11.47 -12.98 6.69
N ILE A 78 -11.99 -12.75 5.48
CA ILE A 78 -11.55 -11.66 4.61
C ILE A 78 -11.91 -10.31 5.21
N SER A 79 -13.15 -10.16 5.67
CA SER A 79 -13.60 -8.93 6.33
C SER A 79 -12.73 -8.58 7.55
N ASN A 80 -12.43 -9.57 8.39
CA ASN A 80 -11.59 -9.36 9.57
C ASN A 80 -10.16 -8.92 9.19
N ALA A 81 -9.59 -9.48 8.12
CA ALA A 81 -8.27 -9.08 7.63
C ALA A 81 -8.28 -7.63 7.13
N ILE A 82 -9.29 -7.23 6.36
CA ILE A 82 -9.44 -5.86 5.86
C ILE A 82 -9.63 -4.88 7.03
N ILE A 83 -10.45 -5.23 8.02
CA ILE A 83 -10.69 -4.38 9.20
C ILE A 83 -9.41 -4.22 10.01
N LYS A 84 -8.66 -5.30 10.24
CA LYS A 84 -7.37 -5.24 10.95
C LYS A 84 -6.39 -4.33 10.22
N ALA A 85 -6.21 -4.54 8.92
CA ALA A 85 -5.34 -3.73 8.07
C ALA A 85 -5.74 -2.25 8.10
N SER A 86 -7.02 -1.96 7.96
CA SER A 86 -7.56 -0.59 8.03
C SER A 86 -7.29 0.07 9.38
N ASN A 87 -7.43 -0.66 10.48
CA ASN A 87 -7.12 -0.14 11.81
C ASN A 87 -5.64 0.23 11.97
N GLU A 88 -4.73 -0.56 11.42
CA GLU A 88 -3.29 -0.26 11.45
C GLU A 88 -2.97 1.03 10.69
N VAL A 89 -3.61 1.25 9.54
CA VAL A 89 -3.50 2.50 8.78
C VAL A 89 -4.09 3.69 9.56
N ILE A 90 -5.29 3.53 10.13
CA ILE A 90 -5.96 4.58 10.90
C ILE A 90 -5.12 4.99 12.12
N ASN A 91 -4.45 4.05 12.77
CA ASN A 91 -3.59 4.29 13.93
C ASN A 91 -2.20 4.85 13.57
N GLY A 92 -1.91 5.06 12.29
CA GLY A 92 -0.64 5.64 11.83
C GLY A 92 0.55 4.69 11.84
N LYS A 93 0.35 3.40 12.10
CA LYS A 93 1.44 2.40 12.15
C LYS A 93 2.11 2.16 10.79
N LEU A 94 1.46 2.57 9.71
CA LEU A 94 1.86 2.29 8.33
C LEU A 94 2.07 3.56 7.50
N ASP A 95 2.29 4.69 8.13
CA ASP A 95 2.47 5.96 7.42
C ASP A 95 3.62 5.88 6.40
N ASP A 96 4.69 5.15 6.71
CA ASP A 96 5.83 4.92 5.80
C ASP A 96 5.53 4.03 4.57
N HIS A 97 4.36 3.41 4.55
CA HIS A 97 3.90 2.56 3.44
C HIS A 97 3.04 3.32 2.42
N PHE A 98 2.92 4.63 2.56
CA PHE A 98 2.19 5.52 1.65
C PHE A 98 3.13 6.58 1.06
N PRO A 99 3.97 6.20 0.07
CA PRO A 99 5.06 7.04 -0.41
C PRO A 99 4.67 7.97 -1.55
N LEU A 100 3.40 7.98 -1.98
CA LEU A 100 2.97 8.70 -3.17
C LEU A 100 2.87 10.21 -2.93
N LYS A 101 3.28 10.96 -3.93
CA LYS A 101 3.20 12.42 -3.93
C LYS A 101 1.82 12.89 -4.40
N VAL A 102 1.48 14.13 -4.07
CA VAL A 102 0.16 14.70 -4.39
C VAL A 102 -0.07 14.89 -5.89
N TRP A 103 0.99 15.08 -6.66
CA TRP A 103 0.92 15.21 -8.11
C TRP A 103 0.84 13.84 -8.79
N GLN A 104 -0.37 13.35 -8.89
CA GLN A 104 -0.72 12.10 -9.55
C GLN A 104 -1.90 12.33 -10.49
N THR A 105 -2.43 11.27 -11.12
CA THR A 105 -3.63 11.40 -11.96
C THR A 105 -4.82 11.91 -11.14
N GLY A 106 -5.64 12.78 -11.73
CA GLY A 106 -6.72 13.47 -11.03
C GLY A 106 -7.84 12.58 -10.49
N SER A 107 -7.91 11.32 -10.93
CA SER A 107 -8.89 10.32 -10.45
C SER A 107 -8.62 9.80 -9.03
N GLY A 108 -7.40 10.02 -8.48
CA GLY A 108 -7.02 9.46 -7.18
C GLY A 108 -6.76 7.95 -7.16
N THR A 109 -6.79 7.31 -8.31
CA THR A 109 -6.62 5.83 -8.44
C THR A 109 -5.31 5.36 -7.83
N GLN A 110 -4.21 6.08 -8.02
CA GLN A 110 -2.90 5.69 -7.50
C GLN A 110 -2.89 5.59 -5.97
N THR A 111 -3.47 6.55 -5.27
CA THR A 111 -3.61 6.52 -3.81
C THR A 111 -4.54 5.38 -3.35
N ASN A 112 -5.64 5.16 -4.06
CA ASN A 112 -6.53 4.04 -3.78
C ASN A 112 -5.83 2.69 -3.97
N MET A 113 -5.06 2.51 -5.04
CA MET A 113 -4.28 1.29 -5.28
C MET A 113 -3.19 1.06 -4.24
N ASN A 114 -2.60 2.11 -3.69
CA ASN A 114 -1.68 2.00 -2.57
C ASN A 114 -2.39 1.43 -1.33
N ALA A 115 -3.57 1.93 -1.01
CA ALA A 115 -4.37 1.43 0.11
C ALA A 115 -4.85 -0.02 -0.11
N VAL A 116 -5.26 -0.37 -1.34
CA VAL A 116 -5.67 -1.74 -1.71
C VAL A 116 -4.50 -2.73 -1.60
N SER A 117 -3.31 -2.35 -2.02
CA SER A 117 -2.13 -3.22 -1.96
C SER A 117 -1.84 -3.71 -0.55
N TYR A 118 -2.06 -2.87 0.46
CA TYR A 118 -1.87 -3.26 1.84
C TYR A 118 -2.81 -4.42 2.26
N THR A 119 -4.09 -4.30 1.94
CA THR A 119 -5.06 -5.37 2.23
C THR A 119 -4.75 -6.64 1.43
N HIS A 120 -4.26 -6.51 0.21
CA HIS A 120 -3.91 -7.64 -0.67
C HIS A 120 -2.69 -8.43 -0.15
N LEU A 121 -1.68 -7.75 0.37
CA LEU A 121 -0.47 -8.37 0.90
C LEU A 121 -0.68 -9.05 2.26
N THR A 122 -1.69 -8.64 3.01
CA THR A 122 -2.06 -9.32 4.25
C THR A 122 -2.93 -10.57 4.02
N LEU A 123 -3.63 -10.66 2.88
CA LEU A 123 -4.44 -11.82 2.52
C LEU A 123 -3.64 -13.11 2.25
N PRO A 124 -2.47 -13.11 1.56
CA PRO A 124 -1.69 -14.32 1.35
C PRO A 124 -1.21 -15.01 2.62
N THR A 125 -0.87 -14.25 3.66
CA THR A 125 -0.51 -14.82 4.97
C THR A 125 -1.70 -15.49 5.66
N ILE A 126 -2.92 -15.16 5.25
CA ILE A 126 -4.17 -15.76 5.72
C ILE A 126 -4.54 -16.98 4.87
N TYR A 127 -4.13 -17.02 3.60
CA TYR A 127 -4.41 -18.13 2.67
C TYR A 127 -3.27 -19.15 2.55
N SER A 128 -2.08 -18.88 3.08
CA SER A 128 -1.02 -19.89 3.19
C SER A 128 -1.41 -20.88 4.27
N VAL A 129 -1.96 -21.96 3.84
CA VAL A 129 -2.19 -23.16 4.66
C VAL A 129 -0.98 -24.04 4.52
#